data_ef0617d05d0211f07811c20538872e22
#
_entry.id   ef0617d05d0211f07811c20538872e22
#
_cell.length_a   1.000
_cell.length_b   1.000
_cell.length_c   1.000
_cell.angle_alpha   90.00
_cell.angle_beta   90.00
_cell.angle_gamma   90.00
#
_symmetry.space_group_name_H-M   'P 1'
#
loop_
_entity.id
_entity.type
_entity.pdbx_description
1 polymer ?
#
loop_
_entity_poly.entity_id
_entity_poly.type
_entity_poly.pdbx_seq_one_letter_code
_entity_poly.pdbx_strand_id
1 'polypeptide(L)'
;MSYTNLKLFALSSNQELAAKVADKMGIELGKSSVREFSDGEIQVNIEESIRGHHVFILQSTSSPVNDNLMEILIMVDALKRASAETISVVMPYYGYARQDRKARSREPITSKLVANMLEVAGVDRLLTVHLHASQIQGFFDIPVDHLMGAPLIADYFDRAGLTGDDVVVVSPDHGGVTRARKLAQCLKTPIAIIDKRRSVDKMNTSEVMNIIGNVEGKTCILIDDMIDTAGTICHAADALAEAGATHVYASCTHPVLSGPALDNIQKSAIEKLVVLDTIYLPEERLIDKIEQISIADLISEAIIRIHEKRPLSPLFEMGHK
;
A
#
# COMPACT_ATOMS: atom_id res chain seq x y z
N MET A 1 16.18 4.19 -23.92
CA MET A 1 15.83 5.62 -24.03
C MET A 1 16.62 6.35 -22.97
N SER A 2 17.22 7.51 -23.27
CA SER A 2 18.01 8.25 -22.26
C SER A 2 17.07 9.22 -21.55
N TYR A 3 16.76 8.99 -20.27
CA TYR A 3 16.01 9.92 -19.42
C TYR A 3 16.93 11.01 -18.87
N THR A 4 17.47 11.84 -19.78
CA THR A 4 18.57 12.79 -19.48
C THR A 4 18.26 13.79 -18.36
N ASN A 5 17.00 14.07 -18.09
CA ASN A 5 16.58 15.06 -17.09
C ASN A 5 15.75 14.43 -15.93
N LEU A 6 15.78 13.10 -15.78
CA LEU A 6 15.08 12.41 -14.70
C LEU A 6 16.09 11.90 -13.69
N LYS A 7 15.77 12.07 -12.41
CA LYS A 7 16.47 11.47 -11.27
C LYS A 7 15.48 10.78 -10.35
N LEU A 8 15.84 9.57 -9.91
CA LEU A 8 15.10 8.83 -8.89
C LEU A 8 15.99 8.65 -7.67
N PHE A 9 15.58 9.19 -6.53
CA PHE A 9 16.24 9.00 -5.25
C PHE A 9 15.48 8.01 -4.38
N ALA A 10 16.20 7.16 -3.69
CA ALA A 10 15.67 6.30 -2.63
C ALA A 10 16.02 6.90 -1.26
N LEU A 11 15.04 6.99 -0.36
CA LEU A 11 15.30 7.23 1.05
C LEU A 11 15.29 5.91 1.83
N SER A 12 15.22 5.97 3.17
CA SER A 12 15.54 4.81 4.02
C SER A 12 14.53 3.66 3.99
N SER A 13 13.24 3.95 3.76
CA SER A 13 12.15 3.00 4.09
C SER A 13 12.03 1.79 3.17
N ASN A 14 12.40 1.93 1.87
CA ASN A 14 12.25 0.85 0.89
C ASN A 14 13.25 0.97 -0.27
N GLN A 15 14.52 0.85 0.06
CA GLN A 15 15.61 0.95 -0.91
C GLN A 15 15.58 -0.19 -1.94
N GLU A 16 15.11 -1.37 -1.52
CA GLU A 16 14.99 -2.53 -2.39
C GLU A 16 13.97 -2.30 -3.51
N LEU A 17 12.80 -1.76 -3.19
CA LEU A 17 11.81 -1.39 -4.19
C LEU A 17 12.36 -0.30 -5.13
N ALA A 18 13.04 0.70 -4.58
CA ALA A 18 13.62 1.77 -5.39
C ALA A 18 14.69 1.23 -6.37
N ALA A 19 15.51 0.28 -5.93
CA ALA A 19 16.48 -0.39 -6.80
C ALA A 19 15.80 -1.18 -7.92
N LYS A 20 14.74 -1.95 -7.60
CA LYS A 20 13.93 -2.66 -8.60
C LYS A 20 13.29 -1.69 -9.62
N VAL A 21 12.77 -0.56 -9.16
CA VAL A 21 12.18 0.48 -10.03
C VAL A 21 13.24 1.08 -10.95
N ALA A 22 14.41 1.43 -10.41
CA ALA A 22 15.51 1.99 -11.21
C ALA A 22 16.00 1.00 -12.29
N ASP A 23 16.14 -0.28 -11.92
CA ASP A 23 16.51 -1.37 -12.86
C ASP A 23 15.49 -1.49 -14.01
N LYS A 24 14.18 -1.52 -13.68
CA LYS A 24 13.10 -1.55 -14.68
C LYS A 24 13.11 -0.34 -15.62
N MET A 25 13.50 0.82 -15.12
CA MET A 25 13.65 2.04 -15.92
C MET A 25 14.97 2.08 -16.70
N GLY A 26 15.94 1.23 -16.39
CA GLY A 26 17.28 1.25 -16.97
C GLY A 26 18.08 2.50 -16.58
N ILE A 27 17.92 2.97 -15.34
CA ILE A 27 18.63 4.13 -14.78
C ILE A 27 19.34 3.76 -13.48
N GLU A 28 20.33 4.58 -13.09
CA GLU A 28 20.93 4.51 -11.76
C GLU A 28 20.12 5.36 -10.78
N LEU A 29 20.06 4.93 -9.50
CA LEU A 29 19.53 5.76 -8.43
C LEU A 29 20.40 7.01 -8.24
N GLY A 30 19.76 8.11 -7.91
CA GLY A 30 20.43 9.34 -7.54
C GLY A 30 21.29 9.14 -6.28
N LYS A 31 22.46 9.79 -6.26
CA LYS A 31 23.42 9.69 -5.15
C LYS A 31 22.98 10.60 -4.01
N SER A 32 22.57 10.00 -2.92
CA SER A 32 22.23 10.70 -1.67
C SER A 32 22.56 9.83 -0.46
N SER A 33 22.70 10.46 0.68
CA SER A 33 22.84 9.77 1.96
C SER A 33 21.89 10.35 2.99
N VAL A 34 21.35 9.45 3.80
CA VAL A 34 20.56 9.78 4.99
C VAL A 34 21.33 9.31 6.21
N ARG A 35 21.47 10.17 7.20
CA ARG A 35 22.14 9.86 8.47
C ARG A 35 21.31 10.39 9.63
N GLU A 36 21.37 9.72 10.74
CA GLU A 36 20.79 10.15 12.00
C GLU A 36 21.90 10.58 12.93
N PHE A 37 21.75 11.75 13.57
CA PHE A 37 22.61 12.18 14.63
C PHE A 37 22.27 11.45 15.94
N SER A 38 23.17 11.49 16.90
CA SER A 38 23.00 10.79 18.19
C SER A 38 21.81 11.27 19.02
N ASP A 39 21.29 12.44 18.72
CA ASP A 39 20.09 13.03 19.34
C ASP A 39 18.79 12.75 18.56
N GLY A 40 18.90 12.01 17.43
CA GLY A 40 17.76 11.63 16.59
C GLY A 40 17.43 12.61 15.47
N GLU A 41 18.20 13.70 15.28
CA GLU A 41 18.01 14.57 14.12
C GLU A 41 18.48 13.90 12.84
N ILE A 42 17.71 14.09 11.76
CA ILE A 42 17.98 13.50 10.46
C ILE A 42 18.73 14.48 9.56
N GLN A 43 19.81 14.02 8.95
CA GLN A 43 20.55 14.72 7.91
C GLN A 43 20.40 14.01 6.57
N VAL A 44 19.98 14.76 5.56
CA VAL A 44 19.97 14.29 4.15
C VAL A 44 21.01 15.06 3.37
N ASN A 45 21.81 14.38 2.55
CA ASN A 45 22.79 14.97 1.66
C ASN A 45 22.59 14.48 0.23
N ILE A 46 22.59 15.39 -0.75
CA ILE A 46 22.56 15.10 -2.19
C ILE A 46 23.99 15.20 -2.72
N GLU A 47 24.48 14.11 -3.33
CA GLU A 47 25.89 13.93 -3.68
C GLU A 47 26.16 14.12 -5.18
N GLU A 48 25.17 14.68 -5.91
CA GLU A 48 25.30 14.97 -7.33
C GLU A 48 24.52 16.24 -7.73
N SER A 49 24.79 16.76 -8.91
CA SER A 49 24.03 17.92 -9.42
C SER A 49 22.66 17.50 -9.90
N ILE A 50 21.62 18.20 -9.44
CA ILE A 50 20.22 17.95 -9.82
C ILE A 50 19.55 19.18 -10.43
N ARG A 51 20.31 20.21 -10.73
CA ARG A 51 19.79 21.47 -11.30
C ARG A 51 19.06 21.21 -12.61
N GLY A 52 17.80 21.63 -12.68
CA GLY A 52 16.95 21.47 -13.87
C GLY A 52 16.50 20.03 -14.13
N HIS A 53 16.62 19.14 -13.17
CA HIS A 53 16.09 17.76 -13.29
C HIS A 53 14.68 17.64 -12.74
N HIS A 54 13.89 16.76 -13.35
CA HIS A 54 12.66 16.25 -12.77
C HIS A 54 13.02 15.14 -11.76
N VAL A 55 12.80 15.40 -10.49
CA VAL A 55 13.24 14.52 -9.41
C VAL A 55 12.06 13.75 -8.85
N PHE A 56 12.26 12.44 -8.71
CA PHE A 56 11.34 11.55 -8.01
C PHE A 56 12.04 11.05 -6.72
N ILE A 57 11.30 11.07 -5.61
CA ILE A 57 11.76 10.57 -4.31
C ILE A 57 10.89 9.37 -3.96
N LEU A 58 11.46 8.18 -3.83
CA LEU A 58 10.73 6.99 -3.39
C LEU A 58 10.92 6.80 -1.90
N GLN A 59 9.81 6.87 -1.16
CA GLN A 59 9.78 6.68 0.29
C GLN A 59 8.37 6.30 0.76
N SER A 60 8.21 5.16 1.41
CA SER A 60 6.99 4.82 2.15
C SER A 60 7.04 5.39 3.55
N THR A 61 5.93 5.98 4.02
CA THR A 61 5.84 6.46 5.40
C THR A 61 5.29 5.39 6.34
N SER A 62 5.88 4.18 6.24
CA SER A 62 5.71 3.07 7.18
C SER A 62 6.58 3.28 8.43
N SER A 63 6.61 2.32 9.34
CA SER A 63 7.45 2.42 10.54
C SER A 63 8.95 2.43 10.19
N PRO A 64 9.73 3.35 10.78
CA PRO A 64 9.38 4.42 11.72
C PRO A 64 8.71 5.60 11.00
N VAL A 65 7.40 5.79 11.27
CA VAL A 65 6.51 6.64 10.44
C VAL A 65 6.95 8.10 10.41
N ASN A 66 7.31 8.64 11.57
CA ASN A 66 7.65 10.07 11.71
C ASN A 66 9.01 10.38 11.07
N ASP A 67 9.97 9.49 11.23
CA ASP A 67 11.32 9.65 10.69
C ASP A 67 11.27 9.58 9.17
N ASN A 68 10.57 8.59 8.62
CA ASN A 68 10.37 8.46 7.17
C ASN A 68 9.64 9.66 6.56
N LEU A 69 8.68 10.26 7.28
CA LEU A 69 8.02 11.49 6.82
C LEU A 69 9.00 12.68 6.87
N MET A 70 9.79 12.81 7.95
CA MET A 70 10.76 13.88 8.09
C MET A 70 11.87 13.79 7.04
N GLU A 71 12.34 12.60 6.71
CA GLU A 71 13.29 12.39 5.61
C GLU A 71 12.79 12.98 4.28
N ILE A 72 11.50 12.75 3.95
CA ILE A 72 10.88 13.33 2.74
C ILE A 72 10.95 14.86 2.80
N LEU A 73 10.53 15.45 3.90
CA LEU A 73 10.46 16.92 4.04
C LEU A 73 11.84 17.56 3.90
N ILE A 74 12.86 16.97 4.55
CA ILE A 74 14.25 17.45 4.48
C ILE A 74 14.81 17.26 3.05
N MET A 75 14.55 16.11 2.41
CA MET A 75 15.00 15.86 1.03
C MET A 75 14.35 16.86 0.06
N VAL A 76 13.06 17.15 0.20
CA VAL A 76 12.34 18.12 -0.62
C VAL A 76 12.96 19.52 -0.48
N ASP A 77 13.26 19.98 0.75
CA ASP A 77 13.92 21.26 0.98
C ASP A 77 15.33 21.32 0.33
N ALA A 78 16.10 20.23 0.46
CA ALA A 78 17.43 20.14 -0.15
C ALA A 78 17.36 20.21 -1.68
N LEU A 79 16.43 19.48 -2.32
CA LEU A 79 16.22 19.48 -3.77
C LEU A 79 15.77 20.84 -4.28
N LYS A 80 14.85 21.50 -3.56
CA LYS A 80 14.37 22.85 -3.88
C LYS A 80 15.53 23.87 -3.86
N ARG A 81 16.38 23.83 -2.82
CA ARG A 81 17.57 24.70 -2.71
C ARG A 81 18.62 24.38 -3.77
N ALA A 82 18.71 23.12 -4.22
CA ALA A 82 19.61 22.70 -5.29
C ALA A 82 19.04 22.94 -6.70
N SER A 83 17.87 23.61 -6.82
CA SER A 83 17.23 24.02 -8.08
C SER A 83 16.76 22.84 -8.94
N ALA A 84 16.16 21.81 -8.34
CA ALA A 84 15.36 20.85 -9.08
C ALA A 84 14.26 21.56 -9.89
N GLU A 85 13.93 21.06 -11.07
CA GLU A 85 12.85 21.62 -11.91
C GLU A 85 11.48 21.27 -11.36
N THR A 86 11.28 20.01 -11.00
CA THR A 86 10.08 19.51 -10.30
C THR A 86 10.46 18.44 -9.28
N ILE A 87 9.67 18.36 -8.22
CA ILE A 87 9.87 17.38 -7.14
C ILE A 87 8.58 16.56 -7.00
N SER A 88 8.64 15.29 -7.40
CA SER A 88 7.55 14.33 -7.26
C SER A 88 7.88 13.33 -6.15
N VAL A 89 6.97 13.13 -5.20
CA VAL A 89 7.12 12.11 -4.16
C VAL A 89 6.37 10.85 -4.58
N VAL A 90 7.10 9.74 -4.66
CA VAL A 90 6.56 8.40 -4.85
C VAL A 90 6.45 7.78 -3.47
N MET A 91 5.23 7.73 -2.95
CA MET A 91 4.93 7.23 -1.62
C MET A 91 4.03 5.99 -1.72
N PRO A 92 4.61 4.78 -1.90
CA PRO A 92 3.82 3.56 -2.06
C PRO A 92 2.85 3.33 -0.90
N TYR A 93 3.28 3.60 0.33
CA TYR A 93 2.43 3.61 1.51
C TYR A 93 2.37 5.02 2.11
N TYR A 94 1.16 5.58 2.15
CA TYR A 94 0.86 6.86 2.76
C TYR A 94 0.47 6.67 4.22
N GLY A 95 1.38 6.97 5.13
CA GLY A 95 1.13 6.92 6.57
C GLY A 95 0.07 7.91 7.01
N TYR A 96 -0.54 7.68 8.19
CA TYR A 96 -1.66 8.48 8.71
C TYR A 96 -2.95 8.44 7.86
N ALA A 97 -3.01 7.65 6.78
CA ALA A 97 -4.19 7.54 5.92
C ALA A 97 -5.47 7.12 6.67
N ARG A 98 -5.34 6.38 7.78
CA ARG A 98 -6.47 5.97 8.63
C ARG A 98 -7.09 7.12 9.44
N GLN A 99 -6.46 8.29 9.46
CA GLN A 99 -6.94 9.50 10.14
C GLN A 99 -7.41 10.53 9.11
N ASP A 100 -8.27 10.09 8.17
CA ASP A 100 -8.82 10.87 7.06
C ASP A 100 -10.05 11.70 7.43
N ARG A 101 -10.63 11.42 8.61
CA ARG A 101 -11.83 12.07 9.13
C ARG A 101 -11.84 12.08 10.65
N LYS A 102 -12.66 12.95 11.23
CA LYS A 102 -12.96 12.91 12.66
C LYS A 102 -13.97 11.79 12.94
N ALA A 103 -13.56 10.74 13.64
CA ALA A 103 -14.45 9.70 14.13
C ALA A 103 -15.17 10.16 15.41
N ARG A 104 -14.54 11.05 16.18
CA ARG A 104 -15.10 11.66 17.40
C ARG A 104 -14.84 13.17 17.40
N SER A 105 -15.56 13.90 18.25
CA SER A 105 -15.32 15.33 18.46
C SER A 105 -13.89 15.57 18.96
N ARG A 106 -13.25 16.66 18.50
CA ARG A 106 -11.90 17.12 18.89
C ARG A 106 -10.74 16.26 18.38
N GLU A 107 -10.99 15.27 17.50
CA GLU A 107 -9.94 14.54 16.82
C GLU A 107 -9.34 15.36 15.65
N PRO A 108 -8.05 15.16 15.34
CA PRO A 108 -7.44 15.74 14.15
C PRO A 108 -7.87 15.02 12.87
N ILE A 109 -7.53 15.61 11.73
CA ILE A 109 -7.48 14.95 10.42
C ILE A 109 -6.01 14.91 10.00
N THR A 110 -5.26 13.97 10.55
CA THR A 110 -3.80 13.93 10.41
C THR A 110 -3.38 13.65 8.96
N SER A 111 -4.19 12.92 8.21
CA SER A 111 -3.98 12.72 6.78
C SER A 111 -3.94 14.04 5.99
N LYS A 112 -4.81 15.01 6.33
CA LYS A 112 -4.77 16.37 5.75
C LYS A 112 -3.55 17.17 6.23
N LEU A 113 -3.17 17.01 7.49
CA LEU A 113 -1.95 17.68 8.01
C LEU A 113 -0.72 17.23 7.23
N VAL A 114 -0.55 15.93 6.98
CA VAL A 114 0.56 15.39 6.19
C VAL A 114 0.54 15.94 4.76
N ALA A 115 -0.64 16.01 4.12
CA ALA A 115 -0.79 16.60 2.80
C ALA A 115 -0.29 18.07 2.78
N ASN A 116 -0.73 18.88 3.73
CA ASN A 116 -0.29 20.27 3.85
C ASN A 116 1.23 20.39 4.07
N MET A 117 1.83 19.51 4.88
CA MET A 117 3.28 19.53 5.13
C MET A 117 4.07 19.26 3.86
N LEU A 118 3.66 18.29 3.05
CA LEU A 118 4.29 17.96 1.77
C LEU A 118 4.20 19.14 0.78
N GLU A 119 3.03 19.75 0.66
CA GLU A 119 2.82 20.89 -0.23
C GLU A 119 3.65 22.11 0.20
N VAL A 120 3.63 22.46 1.49
CA VAL A 120 4.40 23.59 2.04
C VAL A 120 5.91 23.36 1.88
N ALA A 121 6.38 22.13 2.01
CA ALA A 121 7.79 21.79 1.77
C ALA A 121 8.17 22.05 0.31
N GLY A 122 7.25 21.89 -0.65
CA GLY A 122 7.46 22.17 -2.07
C GLY A 122 7.36 20.95 -2.97
N VAL A 123 6.57 19.97 -2.60
CA VAL A 123 6.22 18.83 -3.47
C VAL A 123 5.29 19.31 -4.58
N ASP A 124 5.61 18.99 -5.83
CA ASP A 124 4.81 19.35 -7.01
C ASP A 124 3.79 18.27 -7.39
N ARG A 125 4.01 17.02 -6.97
CA ARG A 125 3.17 15.86 -7.32
C ARG A 125 3.35 14.74 -6.30
N LEU A 126 2.26 14.05 -5.99
CA LEU A 126 2.27 12.80 -5.22
C LEU A 126 1.88 11.62 -6.12
N LEU A 127 2.69 10.57 -6.13
CA LEU A 127 2.35 9.25 -6.67
C LEU A 127 2.22 8.27 -5.50
N THR A 128 1.08 7.63 -5.37
CA THR A 128 0.81 6.71 -4.24
C THR A 128 0.03 5.49 -4.69
N VAL A 129 0.05 4.42 -3.88
CA VAL A 129 -0.67 3.18 -4.16
C VAL A 129 -1.74 2.96 -3.10
N HIS A 130 -2.97 2.72 -3.53
CA HIS A 130 -4.11 2.28 -2.73
C HIS A 130 -4.28 3.04 -1.39
N LEU A 131 -4.64 4.31 -1.45
CA LEU A 131 -5.00 5.09 -0.27
C LEU A 131 -6.12 4.40 0.51
N HIS A 132 -6.02 4.39 1.84
CA HIS A 132 -7.06 3.85 2.75
C HIS A 132 -8.45 4.42 2.43
N ALA A 133 -8.50 5.70 2.13
CA ALA A 133 -9.70 6.38 1.69
C ALA A 133 -9.38 7.20 0.44
N SER A 134 -10.05 6.91 -0.68
CA SER A 134 -9.75 7.55 -1.97
C SER A 134 -9.94 9.06 -1.97
N GLN A 135 -10.80 9.59 -1.10
CA GLN A 135 -11.02 11.03 -0.93
C GLN A 135 -9.80 11.78 -0.38
N ILE A 136 -8.78 11.10 0.15
CA ILE A 136 -7.50 11.73 0.55
C ILE A 136 -6.85 12.48 -0.62
N GLN A 137 -7.07 12.04 -1.86
CA GLN A 137 -6.64 12.78 -3.05
C GLN A 137 -7.13 14.24 -3.04
N GLY A 138 -8.33 14.48 -2.54
CA GLY A 138 -8.91 15.83 -2.41
C GLY A 138 -8.33 16.67 -1.25
N PHE A 139 -7.39 16.13 -0.47
CA PHE A 139 -6.67 16.89 0.55
C PHE A 139 -5.50 17.68 -0.02
N PHE A 140 -5.10 17.37 -1.24
CA PHE A 140 -4.00 18.01 -1.95
C PHE A 140 -4.52 19.03 -2.98
N ASP A 141 -3.82 20.14 -3.09
CA ASP A 141 -3.99 21.12 -4.16
C ASP A 141 -3.04 20.82 -5.35
N ILE A 142 -2.05 19.94 -5.15
CA ILE A 142 -1.18 19.40 -6.20
C ILE A 142 -1.76 18.11 -6.82
N PRO A 143 -1.32 17.73 -8.04
CA PRO A 143 -1.72 16.46 -8.64
C PRO A 143 -1.38 15.25 -7.77
N VAL A 144 -2.35 14.34 -7.61
CA VAL A 144 -2.18 13.04 -6.94
C VAL A 144 -2.49 11.92 -7.92
N ASP A 145 -1.49 11.10 -8.20
CA ASP A 145 -1.66 9.88 -9.00
C ASP A 145 -1.86 8.70 -8.03
N HIS A 146 -3.11 8.26 -7.92
CA HIS A 146 -3.53 7.21 -7.01
C HIS A 146 -3.62 5.86 -7.73
N LEU A 147 -2.54 5.09 -7.75
CA LEU A 147 -2.48 3.76 -8.36
C LEU A 147 -3.21 2.71 -7.51
N MET A 148 -3.59 1.60 -8.12
CA MET A 148 -4.31 0.51 -7.47
C MET A 148 -3.47 -0.77 -7.45
N GLY A 149 -3.35 -1.41 -6.27
CA GLY A 149 -2.67 -2.70 -6.13
C GLY A 149 -3.52 -3.91 -6.50
N ALA A 150 -4.85 -3.76 -6.50
CA ALA A 150 -5.78 -4.87 -6.76
C ALA A 150 -5.56 -5.62 -8.09
N PRO A 151 -5.22 -4.97 -9.22
CA PRO A 151 -4.91 -5.69 -10.46
C PRO A 151 -3.72 -6.65 -10.35
N LEU A 152 -2.68 -6.30 -9.60
CA LEU A 152 -1.51 -7.17 -9.38
C LEU A 152 -1.87 -8.39 -8.52
N ILE A 153 -2.69 -8.18 -7.50
CA ILE A 153 -3.23 -9.25 -6.66
C ILE A 153 -4.14 -10.17 -7.49
N ALA A 154 -4.97 -9.60 -8.36
CA ALA A 154 -5.84 -10.37 -9.25
C ALA A 154 -5.02 -11.25 -10.21
N ASP A 155 -3.99 -10.69 -10.85
CA ASP A 155 -3.10 -11.43 -11.76
C ASP A 155 -2.42 -12.62 -11.06
N TYR A 156 -2.00 -12.43 -9.80
CA TYR A 156 -1.44 -13.53 -9.00
C TYR A 156 -2.44 -14.68 -8.82
N PHE A 157 -3.66 -14.39 -8.38
CA PHE A 157 -4.68 -15.40 -8.15
C PHE A 157 -5.18 -16.04 -9.45
N ASP A 158 -5.28 -15.28 -10.53
CA ASP A 158 -5.64 -15.78 -11.85
C ASP A 158 -4.60 -16.79 -12.37
N ARG A 159 -3.30 -16.46 -12.26
CA ARG A 159 -2.20 -17.39 -12.59
C ARG A 159 -2.16 -18.63 -11.72
N ALA A 160 -2.63 -18.54 -10.49
CA ALA A 160 -2.78 -19.68 -9.59
C ALA A 160 -4.03 -20.52 -9.90
N GLY A 161 -4.85 -20.13 -10.89
CA GLY A 161 -6.09 -20.81 -11.25
C GLY A 161 -7.24 -20.59 -10.27
N LEU A 162 -7.14 -19.58 -9.40
CA LEU A 162 -8.14 -19.27 -8.38
C LEU A 162 -9.16 -18.25 -8.92
N THR A 163 -10.04 -18.73 -9.80
CA THR A 163 -11.05 -17.93 -10.51
C THR A 163 -12.37 -18.70 -10.64
N GLY A 164 -13.43 -18.00 -11.05
CA GLY A 164 -14.73 -18.63 -11.36
C GLY A 164 -15.58 -18.94 -10.12
N ASP A 165 -16.60 -19.79 -10.32
CA ASP A 165 -17.68 -19.99 -9.34
C ASP A 165 -17.29 -20.76 -8.08
N ASP A 166 -16.17 -21.50 -8.10
CA ASP A 166 -15.66 -22.26 -6.95
C ASP A 166 -14.76 -21.42 -6.02
N VAL A 167 -14.50 -20.17 -6.41
CA VAL A 167 -13.76 -19.18 -5.63
C VAL A 167 -14.70 -18.06 -5.19
N VAL A 168 -14.53 -17.57 -3.95
CA VAL A 168 -15.32 -16.47 -3.40
C VAL A 168 -14.37 -15.40 -2.86
N VAL A 169 -14.49 -14.17 -3.34
CA VAL A 169 -13.78 -13.05 -2.74
C VAL A 169 -14.56 -12.53 -1.55
N VAL A 170 -13.89 -12.40 -0.41
CA VAL A 170 -14.53 -12.08 0.87
C VAL A 170 -14.06 -10.72 1.38
N SER A 171 -15.02 -9.86 1.72
CA SER A 171 -14.75 -8.64 2.47
C SER A 171 -14.74 -8.94 3.97
N PRO A 172 -13.65 -8.61 4.71
CA PRO A 172 -13.57 -8.87 6.15
C PRO A 172 -14.50 -7.97 6.99
N ASP A 173 -15.08 -6.93 6.38
CA ASP A 173 -16.05 -6.01 6.98
C ASP A 173 -16.87 -5.26 5.92
N HIS A 174 -17.80 -4.40 6.35
CA HIS A 174 -18.61 -3.59 5.44
C HIS A 174 -17.80 -2.52 4.68
N GLY A 175 -16.72 -2.00 5.27
CA GLY A 175 -15.89 -0.96 4.65
C GLY A 175 -15.12 -1.45 3.42
N GLY A 176 -14.75 -2.73 3.40
CA GLY A 176 -13.98 -3.37 2.33
C GLY A 176 -14.82 -3.85 1.12
N VAL A 177 -16.15 -3.77 1.15
CA VAL A 177 -17.03 -4.36 0.12
C VAL A 177 -16.72 -3.87 -1.29
N THR A 178 -16.45 -2.59 -1.47
CA THR A 178 -16.10 -2.03 -2.79
C THR A 178 -14.79 -2.63 -3.31
N ARG A 179 -13.83 -2.85 -2.44
CA ARG A 179 -12.53 -3.47 -2.75
C ARG A 179 -12.73 -4.93 -3.15
N ALA A 180 -13.50 -5.67 -2.36
CA ALA A 180 -13.83 -7.07 -2.66
C ALA A 180 -14.53 -7.21 -4.01
N ARG A 181 -15.48 -6.33 -4.34
CA ARG A 181 -16.15 -6.33 -5.65
C ARG A 181 -15.18 -6.11 -6.81
N LYS A 182 -14.24 -5.18 -6.68
CA LYS A 182 -13.23 -4.94 -7.74
C LYS A 182 -12.37 -6.18 -7.99
N LEU A 183 -11.87 -6.82 -6.93
CA LEU A 183 -11.09 -8.05 -7.07
C LEU A 183 -11.95 -9.17 -7.67
N ALA A 184 -13.18 -9.35 -7.18
CA ALA A 184 -14.10 -10.36 -7.67
C ALA A 184 -14.44 -10.19 -9.16
N GLN A 185 -14.58 -8.94 -9.64
CA GLN A 185 -14.77 -8.65 -11.06
C GLN A 185 -13.57 -9.10 -11.91
N CYS A 186 -12.34 -8.84 -11.45
CA CYS A 186 -11.13 -9.29 -12.13
C CYS A 186 -11.06 -10.83 -12.20
N LEU A 187 -11.39 -11.51 -11.10
CA LEU A 187 -11.33 -12.98 -10.98
C LEU A 187 -12.59 -13.70 -11.49
N LYS A 188 -13.66 -12.94 -11.86
CA LYS A 188 -14.97 -13.47 -12.25
C LYS A 188 -15.58 -14.39 -11.21
N THR A 189 -15.54 -13.98 -9.95
CA THR A 189 -15.99 -14.74 -8.79
C THR A 189 -17.17 -14.07 -8.09
N PRO A 190 -18.01 -14.81 -7.35
CA PRO A 190 -18.95 -14.23 -6.38
C PRO A 190 -18.22 -13.55 -5.23
N ILE A 191 -18.98 -12.77 -4.43
CA ILE A 191 -18.50 -12.15 -3.19
C ILE A 191 -19.23 -12.66 -1.97
N ALA A 192 -18.55 -12.65 -0.82
CA ALA A 192 -19.16 -12.75 0.48
C ALA A 192 -18.69 -11.60 1.39
N ILE A 193 -19.43 -11.35 2.47
CA ILE A 193 -19.14 -10.26 3.40
C ILE A 193 -19.21 -10.82 4.81
N ILE A 194 -18.23 -10.49 5.65
CA ILE A 194 -18.29 -10.79 7.08
C ILE A 194 -18.90 -9.59 7.80
N ASP A 195 -20.08 -9.82 8.38
CA ASP A 195 -20.80 -8.87 9.21
C ASP A 195 -20.48 -9.11 10.69
N LYS A 196 -19.78 -8.18 11.31
CA LYS A 196 -19.43 -8.23 12.73
C LYS A 196 -20.54 -7.60 13.54
N ARG A 197 -21.30 -8.40 14.29
CA ARG A 197 -22.30 -7.91 15.25
C ARG A 197 -21.73 -7.99 16.66
N ARG A 198 -21.61 -6.84 17.33
CA ARG A 198 -21.40 -6.83 18.78
C ARG A 198 -22.71 -7.23 19.44
N SER A 199 -22.72 -8.35 20.17
CA SER A 199 -23.88 -8.70 20.97
C SER A 199 -24.05 -7.68 22.10
N VAL A 200 -25.21 -7.02 22.18
CA VAL A 200 -25.51 -5.97 23.15
C VAL A 200 -25.75 -6.57 24.55
N ASP A 201 -25.90 -7.89 24.68
CA ASP A 201 -26.51 -8.53 25.86
C ASP A 201 -25.57 -9.31 26.78
N LYS A 202 -24.24 -9.32 26.62
CA LYS A 202 -23.36 -9.99 27.60
C LYS A 202 -22.03 -9.30 27.80
N MET A 203 -21.67 -9.12 29.06
CA MET A 203 -20.38 -8.57 29.56
C MET A 203 -19.13 -9.43 29.23
N ASN A 204 -19.28 -10.51 28.46
CA ASN A 204 -18.19 -11.32 27.89
C ASN A 204 -18.43 -11.43 26.39
N THR A 205 -17.74 -10.60 25.65
CA THR A 205 -17.90 -10.37 24.21
C THR A 205 -17.27 -11.48 23.39
N SER A 206 -18.05 -12.50 23.03
CA SER A 206 -17.78 -13.24 21.79
C SER A 206 -18.33 -12.40 20.63
N GLU A 207 -17.47 -11.91 19.73
CA GLU A 207 -17.92 -11.30 18.49
C GLU A 207 -18.56 -12.39 17.63
N VAL A 208 -19.87 -12.28 17.39
CA VAL A 208 -20.57 -13.19 16.46
C VAL A 208 -20.30 -12.66 15.06
N MET A 209 -19.59 -13.45 14.26
CA MET A 209 -19.37 -13.19 12.85
C MET A 209 -20.48 -13.85 12.04
N ASN A 210 -21.26 -13.05 11.31
CA ASN A 210 -22.26 -13.54 10.37
C ASN A 210 -21.68 -13.42 8.95
N ILE A 211 -21.72 -14.51 8.18
CA ILE A 211 -21.24 -14.53 6.80
C ILE A 211 -22.43 -14.36 5.87
N ILE A 212 -22.41 -13.32 5.06
CA ILE A 212 -23.40 -13.03 4.02
C ILE A 212 -22.82 -13.51 2.69
N GLY A 213 -23.40 -14.55 2.12
CA GLY A 213 -22.91 -15.23 0.91
C GLY A 213 -22.65 -16.72 1.17
N ASN A 214 -22.44 -17.49 0.11
CA ASN A 214 -22.15 -18.92 0.22
C ASN A 214 -20.64 -19.17 0.15
N VAL A 215 -20.08 -19.77 1.20
CA VAL A 215 -18.65 -20.09 1.34
C VAL A 215 -18.40 -21.59 1.54
N GLU A 216 -19.45 -22.38 1.81
CA GLU A 216 -19.36 -23.82 2.04
C GLU A 216 -18.82 -24.54 0.81
N GLY A 217 -17.79 -25.34 0.97
CA GLY A 217 -17.10 -26.06 -0.10
C GLY A 217 -16.33 -25.17 -1.09
N LYS A 218 -16.13 -23.87 -0.81
CA LYS A 218 -15.46 -22.91 -1.68
C LYS A 218 -14.06 -22.57 -1.22
N THR A 219 -13.25 -22.10 -2.15
CA THR A 219 -11.98 -21.41 -1.85
C THR A 219 -12.29 -19.93 -1.60
N CYS A 220 -11.90 -19.41 -0.45
CA CYS A 220 -12.15 -18.03 -0.05
C CYS A 220 -10.89 -17.19 -0.16
N ILE A 221 -11.00 -15.98 -0.72
CA ILE A 221 -9.93 -14.99 -0.83
C ILE A 221 -10.35 -13.73 -0.07
N LEU A 222 -9.81 -13.52 1.12
CA LEU A 222 -9.99 -12.30 1.90
C LEU A 222 -9.14 -11.17 1.27
N ILE A 223 -9.70 -9.95 1.19
CA ILE A 223 -8.96 -8.78 0.71
C ILE A 223 -9.15 -7.58 1.62
N ASP A 224 -8.02 -6.94 1.97
CA ASP A 224 -8.02 -5.65 2.65
C ASP A 224 -7.05 -4.65 1.97
N ASP A 225 -7.09 -3.35 2.34
CA ASP A 225 -6.08 -2.37 1.89
C ASP A 225 -4.78 -2.57 2.67
N MET A 226 -4.89 -2.78 3.98
CA MET A 226 -3.74 -2.99 4.85
C MET A 226 -4.01 -4.04 5.92
N ILE A 227 -2.97 -4.75 6.32
CA ILE A 227 -2.99 -5.64 7.48
C ILE A 227 -1.99 -5.10 8.50
N ASP A 228 -2.51 -4.67 9.65
CA ASP A 228 -1.70 -4.13 10.76
C ASP A 228 -1.37 -5.25 11.76
N THR A 229 -2.17 -5.45 12.80
CA THR A 229 -1.95 -6.53 13.78
C THR A 229 -2.46 -7.91 13.35
N ALA A 230 -3.08 -7.98 12.19
CA ALA A 230 -3.71 -9.16 11.58
C ALA A 230 -4.89 -9.79 12.36
N GLY A 231 -5.29 -9.25 13.50
CA GLY A 231 -6.38 -9.82 14.29
C GLY A 231 -7.68 -9.96 13.51
N THR A 232 -8.11 -8.89 12.83
CA THR A 232 -9.36 -8.87 12.04
C THR A 232 -9.38 -9.90 10.92
N ILE A 233 -8.30 -9.96 10.12
CA ILE A 233 -8.24 -10.85 8.96
C ILE A 233 -8.10 -12.31 9.37
N CYS A 234 -7.38 -12.59 10.46
CA CYS A 234 -7.23 -13.95 11.00
C CYS A 234 -8.55 -14.48 11.57
N HIS A 235 -9.26 -13.70 12.40
CA HIS A 235 -10.60 -14.09 12.88
C HIS A 235 -11.59 -14.30 11.73
N ALA A 236 -11.49 -13.47 10.68
CA ALA A 236 -12.31 -13.64 9.48
C ALA A 236 -11.98 -14.98 8.76
N ALA A 237 -10.72 -15.34 8.66
CA ALA A 237 -10.29 -16.59 8.05
C ALA A 237 -10.74 -17.81 8.85
N ASP A 238 -10.62 -17.76 10.18
CA ASP A 238 -11.07 -18.84 11.06
C ASP A 238 -12.58 -19.05 10.96
N ALA A 239 -13.36 -17.95 10.92
CA ALA A 239 -14.82 -18.03 10.74
C ALA A 239 -15.23 -18.61 9.38
N LEU A 240 -14.47 -18.34 8.30
CA LEU A 240 -14.70 -18.94 6.99
C LEU A 240 -14.42 -20.44 7.00
N ALA A 241 -13.33 -20.87 7.65
CA ALA A 241 -13.00 -22.28 7.81
C ALA A 241 -14.08 -23.01 8.62
N GLU A 242 -14.56 -22.43 9.72
CA GLU A 242 -15.66 -22.95 10.52
C GLU A 242 -17.00 -23.04 9.74
N ALA A 243 -17.20 -22.13 8.77
CA ALA A 243 -18.36 -22.13 7.88
C ALA A 243 -18.21 -23.09 6.68
N GLY A 244 -17.16 -23.93 6.65
CA GLY A 244 -16.97 -24.97 5.65
C GLY A 244 -16.22 -24.53 4.38
N ALA A 245 -15.50 -23.40 4.40
CA ALA A 245 -14.57 -23.08 3.34
C ALA A 245 -13.47 -24.15 3.22
N THR A 246 -13.15 -24.58 2.00
CA THR A 246 -12.12 -25.62 1.77
C THR A 246 -10.70 -25.09 1.86
N HIS A 247 -10.50 -23.85 1.40
CA HIS A 247 -9.23 -23.13 1.43
C HIS A 247 -9.48 -21.67 1.77
N VAL A 248 -8.58 -21.06 2.55
CA VAL A 248 -8.66 -19.64 2.88
C VAL A 248 -7.33 -18.95 2.57
N TYR A 249 -7.39 -18.06 1.60
CA TYR A 249 -6.32 -17.13 1.24
C TYR A 249 -6.64 -15.74 1.75
N ALA A 250 -5.61 -14.92 1.94
CA ALA A 250 -5.77 -13.51 2.26
C ALA A 250 -4.87 -12.65 1.39
N SER A 251 -5.23 -11.39 1.21
CA SER A 251 -4.41 -10.44 0.47
C SER A 251 -4.55 -9.02 0.99
N CYS A 252 -3.50 -8.22 0.87
CA CYS A 252 -3.56 -6.79 1.08
C CYS A 252 -2.52 -6.04 0.24
N THR A 253 -2.77 -4.74 0.05
CA THR A 253 -1.80 -3.85 -0.59
C THR A 253 -0.65 -3.51 0.36
N HIS A 254 -0.96 -3.22 1.63
CA HIS A 254 0.02 -2.70 2.59
C HIS A 254 0.23 -3.65 3.78
N PRO A 255 1.35 -4.40 3.78
CA PRO A 255 1.70 -5.29 4.88
C PRO A 255 2.36 -4.51 6.01
N VAL A 256 1.58 -3.79 6.83
CA VAL A 256 2.11 -3.09 8.02
C VAL A 256 2.65 -4.09 9.02
N LEU A 257 1.92 -5.17 9.26
CA LEU A 257 2.28 -6.36 10.04
C LEU A 257 2.91 -6.03 11.40
N SER A 258 2.33 -5.09 12.16
CA SER A 258 2.86 -4.66 13.44
C SER A 258 2.54 -5.65 14.57
N GLY A 259 3.31 -5.56 15.66
CA GLY A 259 3.08 -6.31 16.90
C GLY A 259 2.96 -7.82 16.65
N PRO A 260 1.84 -8.48 17.07
CA PRO A 260 1.67 -9.93 17.00
C PRO A 260 1.23 -10.45 15.61
N ALA A 261 1.30 -9.64 14.55
CA ALA A 261 0.73 -9.97 13.24
C ALA A 261 1.22 -11.31 12.69
N LEU A 262 2.52 -11.56 12.72
CA LEU A 262 3.11 -12.80 12.19
C LEU A 262 2.63 -14.03 12.97
N ASP A 263 2.58 -13.94 14.29
CA ASP A 263 2.08 -15.02 15.15
C ASP A 263 0.59 -15.29 14.90
N ASN A 264 -0.21 -14.25 14.72
CA ASN A 264 -1.62 -14.37 14.41
C ASN A 264 -1.83 -15.06 13.06
N ILE A 265 -1.11 -14.63 12.02
CA ILE A 265 -1.18 -15.25 10.67
C ILE A 265 -0.75 -16.71 10.74
N GLN A 266 0.36 -17.03 11.42
CA GLN A 266 0.88 -18.38 11.52
C GLN A 266 -0.13 -19.35 12.16
N LYS A 267 -0.90 -18.89 13.16
CA LYS A 267 -1.88 -19.69 13.90
C LYS A 267 -3.26 -19.77 13.25
N SER A 268 -3.57 -18.84 12.33
CA SER A 268 -4.89 -18.75 11.68
C SER A 268 -5.11 -19.79 10.59
N ALA A 269 -6.35 -19.90 10.13
CA ALA A 269 -6.75 -20.72 8.98
C ALA A 269 -6.24 -20.19 7.63
N ILE A 270 -5.55 -19.04 7.58
CA ILE A 270 -4.95 -18.51 6.34
C ILE A 270 -3.86 -19.47 5.88
N GLU A 271 -4.00 -20.01 4.67
CA GLU A 271 -3.00 -20.86 4.03
C GLU A 271 -1.87 -20.02 3.42
N LYS A 272 -2.23 -18.93 2.73
CA LYS A 272 -1.27 -17.98 2.17
C LYS A 272 -1.82 -16.55 2.22
N LEU A 273 -0.97 -15.64 2.63
CA LEU A 273 -1.19 -14.21 2.61
C LEU A 273 -0.36 -13.57 1.49
N VAL A 274 -1.03 -13.04 0.48
CA VAL A 274 -0.42 -12.35 -0.66
C VAL A 274 -0.38 -10.85 -0.40
N VAL A 275 0.81 -10.25 -0.42
CA VAL A 275 1.01 -8.83 -0.12
C VAL A 275 1.84 -8.15 -1.19
N LEU A 276 1.72 -6.82 -1.30
CA LEU A 276 2.58 -6.05 -2.20
C LEU A 276 3.77 -5.46 -1.44
N ASP A 277 4.88 -5.21 -2.15
CA ASP A 277 6.10 -4.63 -1.57
C ASP A 277 6.04 -3.10 -1.39
N THR A 278 4.84 -2.57 -1.11
CA THR A 278 4.62 -1.15 -0.76
C THR A 278 5.32 -0.75 0.54
N ILE A 279 5.52 -1.70 1.43
CA ILE A 279 6.28 -1.61 2.67
C ILE A 279 7.36 -2.67 2.62
N TYR A 280 8.59 -2.31 2.97
CA TYR A 280 9.69 -3.25 3.05
C TYR A 280 9.45 -4.27 4.17
N LEU A 281 9.55 -5.54 3.84
CA LEU A 281 9.55 -6.65 4.78
C LEU A 281 10.93 -7.31 4.74
N PRO A 282 11.72 -7.22 5.80
CA PRO A 282 12.99 -7.93 5.85
C PRO A 282 12.76 -9.45 5.82
N GLU A 283 13.77 -10.19 5.37
CA GLU A 283 13.67 -11.63 5.09
C GLU A 283 13.16 -12.45 6.29
N GLU A 284 13.57 -12.09 7.52
CA GLU A 284 13.11 -12.71 8.75
C GLU A 284 11.62 -12.51 9.07
N ARG A 285 10.95 -11.57 8.38
CA ARG A 285 9.51 -11.34 8.48
C ARG A 285 8.69 -12.03 7.39
N LEU A 286 9.33 -12.61 6.41
CA LEU A 286 8.71 -13.40 5.35
C LEU A 286 8.56 -14.85 5.81
N ILE A 287 7.55 -15.12 6.66
CA ILE A 287 7.20 -16.49 7.06
C ILE A 287 6.59 -17.26 5.88
N ASP A 288 6.61 -18.59 5.92
CA ASP A 288 6.17 -19.49 4.82
C ASP A 288 4.77 -19.18 4.26
N LYS A 289 3.89 -18.60 5.10
CA LYS A 289 2.55 -18.20 4.68
C LYS A 289 2.49 -16.86 3.92
N ILE A 290 3.54 -16.06 3.94
CA ILE A 290 3.55 -14.73 3.30
C ILE A 290 4.25 -14.81 1.95
N GLU A 291 3.57 -14.32 0.91
CA GLU A 291 4.13 -14.14 -0.42
C GLU A 291 4.04 -12.68 -0.83
N GLN A 292 5.18 -12.10 -1.20
CA GLN A 292 5.27 -10.69 -1.55
C GLN A 292 5.42 -10.53 -3.07
N ILE A 293 4.55 -9.70 -3.67
CA ILE A 293 4.56 -9.34 -5.08
C ILE A 293 5.11 -7.93 -5.23
N SER A 294 6.02 -7.73 -6.18
CA SER A 294 6.60 -6.41 -6.41
C SER A 294 5.68 -5.51 -7.23
N ILE A 295 5.60 -4.24 -6.82
CA ILE A 295 4.95 -3.15 -7.56
C ILE A 295 5.93 -2.39 -8.45
N ALA A 296 7.16 -2.86 -8.60
CA ALA A 296 8.21 -2.14 -9.31
C ALA A 296 7.82 -1.82 -10.77
N ASP A 297 7.19 -2.76 -11.49
CA ASP A 297 6.72 -2.54 -12.86
C ASP A 297 5.63 -1.44 -12.91
N LEU A 298 4.71 -1.42 -11.95
CA LEU A 298 3.65 -0.41 -11.86
C LEU A 298 4.23 0.98 -11.59
N ILE A 299 5.14 1.10 -10.63
CA ILE A 299 5.77 2.37 -10.26
C ILE A 299 6.69 2.89 -11.36
N SER A 300 7.52 2.02 -11.96
CA SER A 300 8.43 2.42 -13.04
C SER A 300 7.66 2.95 -14.24
N GLU A 301 6.62 2.26 -14.69
CA GLU A 301 5.79 2.73 -15.81
C GLU A 301 5.05 4.03 -15.47
N ALA A 302 4.58 4.20 -14.24
CA ALA A 302 3.95 5.46 -13.81
C ALA A 302 4.94 6.62 -13.86
N ILE A 303 6.16 6.46 -13.33
CA ILE A 303 7.22 7.49 -13.37
C ILE A 303 7.56 7.85 -14.82
N ILE A 304 7.76 6.85 -15.68
CA ILE A 304 8.06 7.06 -17.11
C ILE A 304 6.95 7.86 -17.78
N ARG A 305 5.68 7.48 -17.58
CA ARG A 305 4.52 8.20 -18.15
C ARG A 305 4.40 9.63 -17.66
N ILE A 306 4.62 9.87 -16.37
CA ILE A 306 4.63 11.21 -15.80
C ILE A 306 5.73 12.06 -16.46
N HIS A 307 6.94 11.52 -16.54
CA HIS A 307 8.08 12.22 -17.15
C HIS A 307 7.86 12.53 -18.64
N GLU A 308 7.33 11.56 -19.39
CA GLU A 308 7.02 11.69 -20.82
C GLU A 308 5.68 12.40 -21.10
N LYS A 309 4.97 12.85 -20.06
CA LYS A 309 3.65 13.51 -20.16
C LYS A 309 2.60 12.64 -20.87
N ARG A 310 2.67 11.32 -20.66
CA ARG A 310 1.72 10.33 -21.19
C ARG A 310 0.58 10.06 -20.19
N PRO A 311 -0.62 9.68 -20.67
CA PRO A 311 -1.74 9.31 -19.79
C PRO A 311 -1.41 8.15 -18.86
N LEU A 312 -1.85 8.23 -17.59
CA LEU A 312 -1.75 7.14 -16.60
C LEU A 312 -2.96 6.19 -16.64
N SER A 313 -4.06 6.57 -17.32
CA SER A 313 -5.29 5.77 -17.39
C SER A 313 -5.09 4.29 -17.74
N PRO A 314 -4.17 3.87 -18.64
CA PRO A 314 -3.95 2.45 -18.90
C PRO A 314 -3.46 1.66 -17.69
N LEU A 315 -2.85 2.31 -16.69
CA LEU A 315 -2.39 1.65 -15.46
C LEU A 315 -3.54 1.32 -14.50
N PHE A 316 -4.67 2.02 -14.62
CA PHE A 316 -5.87 1.76 -13.82
C PHE A 316 -6.72 0.63 -14.42
N GLU A 317 -6.54 0.34 -15.72
CA GLU A 317 -7.28 -0.65 -16.48
C GLU A 317 -6.57 -2.02 -16.57
N MET A 318 -5.36 -2.15 -16.02
CA MET A 318 -4.61 -3.42 -16.01
C MET A 318 -5.33 -4.46 -15.16
N GLY A 319 -6.22 -5.18 -15.77
CA GLY A 319 -7.13 -6.21 -15.21
C GLY A 319 -8.29 -6.55 -16.15
N HIS A 320 -8.34 -5.90 -17.30
CA HIS A 320 -9.40 -6.09 -18.32
C HIS A 320 -8.84 -6.65 -19.65
N LYS A 321 -7.81 -7.50 -19.60
CA LYS A 321 -7.37 -8.25 -20.78
C LYS A 321 -7.79 -9.68 -20.69
#